data_de2202c8a4a85c2b07b5f890b24ce289
#
_entry.id   de2202c8a4a85c2b07b5f890b24ce289
#
_cell.length_a   1.000
_cell.length_b   1.000
_cell.length_c   1.000
_cell.angle_alpha   90.00
_cell.angle_beta   90.00
_cell.angle_gamma   90.00
#
_symmetry.space_group_name_H-M   'P 1'
#
loop_
_entity.id
_entity.type
_entity.pdbx_description
1 polymer ?
#
loop_
_entity_poly.entity_id
_entity_poly.type
_entity_poly.pdbx_seq_one_letter_code
_entity_poly.pdbx_strand_id
1 'polypeptide(L)'
;MEKKVLYNEEARAALLRGVDQLANAVKITLGPKGRNVVLDKKYGAPNIVNDGVSIAREIELPDPIENMGAQLVKEVATKTNDVAGDGTTTATLLAQSMIHEGMRNVAAGANPMVLKKGIEMAVNRLVEEIKKKSVPVKTKEAIAQVASISAADKTVGQLIADAMEKVGNDGVITVEDSKGMGTNLRVVEGMQFDRGYISPYMISDADKMECVMDDPLILITDKKINVLQDILPLLEKVVQSGKELLIIAEDVEGEALATLVVNRLRGALKCAAVKAPGFGDRRKLSSATPADLGSAHQVRITKDNTVIVGGAGDKALIAQRVSQIREQMANTTSQFDKDKLQERLAKLSGG
;
A
#
# COMPACT_ATOMS: atom_id res chain seq x y z
N MET A 1 10.63 18.04 29.41
CA MET A 1 11.75 17.07 29.48
C MET A 1 13.05 17.82 29.26
N GLU A 2 14.01 17.69 30.17
CA GLU A 2 15.37 18.20 29.97
C GLU A 2 16.02 17.50 28.79
N LYS A 3 16.70 18.27 27.92
CA LYS A 3 17.44 17.71 26.80
C LYS A 3 18.78 17.19 27.30
N LYS A 4 19.03 15.89 27.22
CA LYS A 4 20.32 15.26 27.48
C LYS A 4 21.21 15.39 26.25
N VAL A 5 22.42 15.86 26.41
CA VAL A 5 23.42 15.99 25.33
C VAL A 5 24.60 15.11 25.69
N LEU A 6 25.00 14.23 24.79
CA LEU A 6 26.21 13.40 24.87
C LEU A 6 27.18 13.75 23.76
N TYR A 7 28.46 13.56 24.02
CA TYR A 7 29.54 13.88 23.08
C TYR A 7 30.51 12.74 22.87
N ASN A 8 31.23 12.80 21.78
CA ASN A 8 32.39 11.95 21.49
C ASN A 8 32.09 10.44 21.57
N GLU A 9 32.96 9.72 22.27
CA GLU A 9 32.93 8.27 22.34
C GLU A 9 31.68 7.73 23.07
N GLU A 10 31.25 8.41 24.14
CA GLU A 10 30.07 8.03 24.91
C GLU A 10 28.81 8.05 24.05
N ALA A 11 28.62 9.11 23.25
CA ALA A 11 27.50 9.23 22.34
C ALA A 11 27.51 8.12 21.27
N ARG A 12 28.68 7.88 20.68
CA ARG A 12 28.83 6.84 19.65
C ARG A 12 28.57 5.44 20.21
N ALA A 13 29.11 5.14 21.38
CA ALA A 13 28.93 3.83 22.03
C ALA A 13 27.46 3.58 22.40
N ALA A 14 26.73 4.60 22.89
CA ALA A 14 25.31 4.47 23.19
C ALA A 14 24.48 4.23 21.93
N LEU A 15 24.72 4.99 20.84
CA LEU A 15 24.05 4.75 19.56
C LEU A 15 24.33 3.34 19.02
N LEU A 16 25.59 2.88 19.11
CA LEU A 16 25.98 1.56 18.63
C LEU A 16 25.28 0.44 19.43
N ARG A 17 25.16 0.57 20.74
CA ARG A 17 24.39 -0.39 21.55
C ARG A 17 22.93 -0.47 21.10
N GLY A 18 22.31 0.66 20.75
CA GLY A 18 20.95 0.68 20.20
C GLY A 18 20.83 -0.02 18.85
N VAL A 19 21.77 0.25 17.95
CA VAL A 19 21.90 -0.49 16.67
C VAL A 19 21.99 -1.99 16.90
N ASP A 20 22.84 -2.40 17.84
CA ASP A 20 23.08 -3.82 18.12
C ASP A 20 21.85 -4.51 18.71
N GLN A 21 21.17 -3.88 19.65
CA GLN A 21 19.97 -4.46 20.25
C GLN A 21 18.90 -4.75 19.21
N LEU A 22 18.61 -3.80 18.32
CA LEU A 22 17.63 -4.00 17.26
C LEU A 22 18.12 -5.04 16.23
N ALA A 23 19.32 -4.87 15.71
CA ALA A 23 19.84 -5.76 14.66
C ALA A 23 20.01 -7.20 15.17
N ASN A 24 20.38 -7.40 16.44
CA ASN A 24 20.51 -8.71 17.04
C ASN A 24 19.16 -9.42 17.20
N ALA A 25 18.08 -8.68 17.48
CA ALA A 25 16.74 -9.25 17.52
C ALA A 25 16.25 -9.67 16.13
N VAL A 26 16.58 -8.87 15.09
CA VAL A 26 16.14 -9.12 13.71
C VAL A 26 16.96 -10.25 13.06
N LYS A 27 18.28 -10.26 13.23
CA LYS A 27 19.19 -11.20 12.51
C LYS A 27 18.97 -12.67 12.81
N ILE A 28 18.33 -13.01 13.93
CA ILE A 28 18.05 -14.41 14.28
C ILE A 28 17.06 -15.07 13.33
N THR A 29 16.33 -14.30 12.55
CA THR A 29 15.37 -14.79 11.56
C THR A 29 16.00 -15.09 10.21
N LEU A 30 17.31 -14.79 10.03
CA LEU A 30 17.98 -14.89 8.75
C LEU A 30 18.25 -16.33 8.31
N GLY A 31 17.90 -16.62 7.04
CA GLY A 31 18.32 -17.82 6.32
C GLY A 31 17.63 -19.11 6.78
N PRO A 32 18.11 -20.27 6.28
CA PRO A 32 17.44 -21.57 6.50
C PRO A 32 17.46 -22.08 7.94
N LYS A 33 18.27 -21.46 8.81
CA LYS A 33 18.28 -21.71 10.25
C LYS A 33 17.59 -20.60 11.03
N GLY A 34 16.92 -19.68 10.34
CA GLY A 34 16.18 -18.59 10.94
C GLY A 34 15.12 -19.09 11.94
N ARG A 35 14.91 -18.31 12.98
CA ARG A 35 13.93 -18.59 14.04
C ARG A 35 12.87 -17.52 14.07
N ASN A 36 11.72 -17.86 14.61
CA ASN A 36 10.67 -16.90 14.87
C ASN A 36 11.00 -16.07 16.12
N VAL A 37 10.51 -14.83 16.13
CA VAL A 37 10.51 -13.94 17.29
C VAL A 37 9.07 -13.86 17.80
N VAL A 38 8.93 -13.87 19.12
CA VAL A 38 7.64 -13.68 19.79
C VAL A 38 7.56 -12.21 20.22
N LEU A 39 6.58 -11.49 19.69
CA LEU A 39 6.32 -10.10 20.01
C LEU A 39 5.15 -10.03 20.99
N ASP A 40 5.34 -9.33 22.11
CA ASP A 40 4.30 -9.11 23.09
C ASP A 40 3.23 -8.16 22.53
N LYS A 41 1.97 -8.41 22.87
CA LYS A 41 0.85 -7.52 22.56
C LYS A 41 0.15 -7.13 23.85
N LYS A 42 -0.13 -5.84 24.01
CA LYS A 42 -0.90 -5.34 25.14
C LYS A 42 -2.27 -6.00 25.31
N TYR A 43 -2.85 -6.47 24.21
CA TYR A 43 -4.15 -7.16 24.18
C TYR A 43 -4.09 -8.32 23.16
N GLY A 44 -4.57 -9.50 23.58
CA GLY A 44 -4.61 -10.69 22.77
C GLY A 44 -3.40 -11.60 22.93
N ALA A 45 -3.26 -12.58 22.04
CA ALA A 45 -2.13 -13.49 22.04
C ALA A 45 -0.85 -12.84 21.50
N PRO A 46 0.33 -13.23 21.97
CA PRO A 46 1.61 -12.78 21.41
C PRO A 46 1.68 -13.07 19.91
N ASN A 47 2.34 -12.20 19.17
CA ASN A 47 2.53 -12.36 17.73
C ASN A 47 3.84 -13.11 17.46
N ILE A 48 3.78 -14.19 16.67
CA ILE A 48 4.95 -14.98 16.27
C ILE A 48 5.31 -14.57 14.85
N VAL A 49 6.47 -13.95 14.66
CA VAL A 49 6.90 -13.40 13.37
C VAL A 49 8.33 -13.78 13.04
N ASN A 50 8.65 -13.84 11.77
CA ASN A 50 10.02 -14.03 11.25
C ASN A 50 10.42 -12.94 10.25
N ASP A 51 9.57 -11.95 10.02
CA ASP A 51 9.85 -10.83 9.14
C ASP A 51 10.60 -9.72 9.87
N GLY A 52 11.70 -9.28 9.26
CA GLY A 52 12.61 -8.32 9.88
C GLY A 52 12.00 -6.95 10.13
N VAL A 53 11.16 -6.44 9.22
CA VAL A 53 10.54 -5.11 9.41
C VAL A 53 9.47 -5.14 10.50
N SER A 54 8.69 -6.21 10.62
CA SER A 54 7.69 -6.36 11.68
C SER A 54 8.35 -6.38 13.05
N ILE A 55 9.47 -7.11 13.18
CA ILE A 55 10.25 -7.14 14.43
C ILE A 55 10.85 -5.77 14.72
N ALA A 56 11.48 -5.13 13.72
CA ALA A 56 12.13 -3.85 13.90
C ALA A 56 11.15 -2.74 14.32
N ARG A 57 9.92 -2.77 13.83
CA ARG A 57 8.87 -1.78 14.16
C ARG A 57 8.45 -1.82 15.63
N GLU A 58 8.44 -2.98 16.25
CA GLU A 58 8.01 -3.17 17.63
C GLU A 58 9.11 -2.87 18.66
N ILE A 59 10.37 -2.75 18.22
CA ILE A 59 11.48 -2.50 19.14
C ILE A 59 11.54 -1.04 19.55
N GLU A 60 11.39 -0.80 20.85
CA GLU A 60 11.63 0.46 21.54
C GLU A 60 12.53 0.21 22.74
N LEU A 61 13.57 1.04 22.91
CA LEU A 61 14.55 0.88 23.98
C LEU A 61 14.30 1.91 25.09
N PRO A 62 14.51 1.52 26.37
CA PRO A 62 14.28 2.41 27.50
C PRO A 62 15.23 3.62 27.55
N ASP A 63 16.50 3.46 27.14
CA ASP A 63 17.44 4.58 27.06
C ASP A 63 17.18 5.38 25.78
N PRO A 64 16.89 6.69 25.89
CA PRO A 64 16.54 7.50 24.72
C PRO A 64 17.65 7.60 23.68
N ILE A 65 18.92 7.49 24.06
CA ILE A 65 20.04 7.62 23.13
C ILE A 65 20.30 6.29 22.43
N GLU A 66 20.24 5.19 23.15
CA GLU A 66 20.26 3.85 22.53
C GLU A 66 19.06 3.69 21.58
N ASN A 67 17.88 4.18 22.00
CA ASN A 67 16.70 4.15 21.14
C ASN A 67 16.89 4.93 19.84
N MET A 68 17.58 6.08 19.85
CA MET A 68 17.93 6.78 18.60
C MET A 68 18.74 5.90 17.65
N GLY A 69 19.72 5.12 18.15
CA GLY A 69 20.48 4.16 17.37
C GLY A 69 19.58 3.06 16.76
N ALA A 70 18.68 2.52 17.56
CA ALA A 70 17.68 1.55 17.10
C ALA A 70 16.77 2.13 16.03
N GLN A 71 16.26 3.36 16.19
CA GLN A 71 15.39 4.01 15.21
C GLN A 71 16.07 4.22 13.85
N LEU A 72 17.37 4.53 13.80
CA LEU A 72 18.13 4.65 12.54
C LEU A 72 18.13 3.32 11.77
N VAL A 73 18.31 2.20 12.44
CA VAL A 73 18.28 0.87 11.79
C VAL A 73 16.85 0.42 11.47
N LYS A 74 15.88 0.78 12.31
CA LYS A 74 14.44 0.59 12.01
C LYS A 74 14.07 1.26 10.69
N GLU A 75 14.58 2.46 10.43
CA GLU A 75 14.32 3.15 9.17
C GLU A 75 14.91 2.41 7.96
N VAL A 76 16.08 1.78 8.09
CA VAL A 76 16.66 0.93 7.02
C VAL A 76 15.72 -0.22 6.68
N ALA A 77 15.21 -0.95 7.68
CA ALA A 77 14.26 -2.05 7.47
C ALA A 77 12.98 -1.54 6.80
N THR A 78 12.43 -0.43 7.28
CA THR A 78 11.20 0.16 6.74
C THR A 78 11.35 0.59 5.28
N LYS A 79 12.41 1.34 4.96
CA LYS A 79 12.67 1.76 3.57
C LYS A 79 12.90 0.58 2.62
N THR A 80 13.57 -0.47 3.09
CA THR A 80 13.75 -1.68 2.29
C THR A 80 12.41 -2.36 2.01
N ASN A 81 11.54 -2.45 3.02
CA ASN A 81 10.19 -2.98 2.85
C ASN A 81 9.36 -2.15 1.85
N ASP A 82 9.40 -0.84 1.96
CA ASP A 82 8.60 0.06 1.12
C ASP A 82 9.03 0.00 -0.36
N VAL A 83 10.32 -0.28 -0.64
CA VAL A 83 10.85 -0.34 -2.01
C VAL A 83 10.77 -1.74 -2.61
N ALA A 84 11.08 -2.78 -1.83
CA ALA A 84 11.25 -4.15 -2.34
C ALA A 84 10.26 -5.16 -1.73
N GLY A 85 9.62 -4.86 -0.61
CA GLY A 85 8.71 -5.78 0.08
C GLY A 85 9.40 -6.98 0.74
N ASP A 86 10.70 -7.14 0.56
CA ASP A 86 11.50 -8.27 1.06
C ASP A 86 12.95 -7.83 1.32
N GLY A 87 13.74 -8.69 1.98
CA GLY A 87 15.16 -8.45 2.27
C GLY A 87 15.41 -7.54 3.47
N THR A 88 14.42 -7.27 4.30
CA THR A 88 14.49 -6.36 5.45
C THR A 88 15.48 -6.84 6.52
N THR A 89 15.53 -8.13 6.79
CA THR A 89 16.52 -8.76 7.69
C THR A 89 17.95 -8.60 7.17
N THR A 90 18.16 -8.85 5.87
CA THR A 90 19.48 -8.71 5.23
C THR A 90 19.94 -7.26 5.26
N ALA A 91 19.06 -6.29 4.94
CA ALA A 91 19.37 -4.88 4.98
C ALA A 91 19.77 -4.41 6.40
N THR A 92 19.04 -4.87 7.42
CA THR A 92 19.34 -4.59 8.83
C THR A 92 20.71 -5.11 9.24
N LEU A 93 21.04 -6.35 8.85
CA LEU A 93 22.33 -6.96 9.14
C LEU A 93 23.48 -6.24 8.43
N LEU A 94 23.31 -5.89 7.16
CA LEU A 94 24.31 -5.11 6.41
C LEU A 94 24.52 -3.73 7.03
N ALA A 95 23.47 -3.05 7.45
CA ALA A 95 23.56 -1.77 8.14
C ALA A 95 24.36 -1.90 9.43
N GLN A 96 24.08 -2.90 10.27
CA GLN A 96 24.85 -3.17 11.48
C GLN A 96 26.34 -3.37 11.16
N SER A 97 26.66 -4.21 10.18
CA SER A 97 28.05 -4.51 9.82
C SER A 97 28.79 -3.28 9.30
N MET A 98 28.14 -2.47 8.44
CA MET A 98 28.74 -1.24 7.92
C MET A 98 28.94 -0.22 9.03
N ILE A 99 28.01 -0.08 9.97
CA ILE A 99 28.14 0.82 11.12
C ILE A 99 29.30 0.38 12.02
N HIS A 100 29.43 -0.90 12.34
CA HIS A 100 30.52 -1.43 13.14
C HIS A 100 31.88 -1.15 12.52
N GLU A 101 32.08 -1.50 11.24
CA GLU A 101 33.35 -1.26 10.56
C GLU A 101 33.65 0.24 10.37
N GLY A 102 32.62 1.03 10.10
CA GLY A 102 32.73 2.50 10.03
C GLY A 102 33.16 3.09 11.37
N MET A 103 32.53 2.72 12.46
CA MET A 103 32.85 3.20 13.81
C MET A 103 34.24 2.78 14.26
N ARG A 104 34.67 1.56 13.91
CA ARG A 104 36.02 1.08 14.18
C ARG A 104 37.08 1.92 13.47
N ASN A 105 36.85 2.28 12.21
CA ASN A 105 37.75 3.14 11.47
C ASN A 105 37.78 4.58 12.03
N VAL A 106 36.64 5.12 12.42
CA VAL A 106 36.56 6.44 13.06
C VAL A 106 37.29 6.45 14.40
N ALA A 107 37.16 5.41 15.21
CA ALA A 107 37.89 5.25 16.46
C ALA A 107 39.41 5.17 16.24
N ALA A 108 39.84 4.61 15.12
CA ALA A 108 41.25 4.58 14.69
C ALA A 108 41.75 5.90 14.09
N GLY A 109 40.94 6.97 14.09
CA GLY A 109 41.32 8.29 13.62
C GLY A 109 40.97 8.62 12.16
N ALA A 110 40.22 7.75 11.47
CA ALA A 110 39.76 8.06 10.11
C ALA A 110 38.77 9.25 10.09
N ASN A 111 38.87 10.09 9.08
CA ASN A 111 37.94 11.20 8.89
C ASN A 111 36.56 10.67 8.47
N PRO A 112 35.48 10.92 9.26
CA PRO A 112 34.16 10.39 8.98
C PRO A 112 33.59 10.85 7.63
N MET A 113 33.90 12.06 7.19
CA MET A 113 33.40 12.61 5.92
C MET A 113 34.08 11.96 4.71
N VAL A 114 35.35 11.59 4.83
CA VAL A 114 36.06 10.83 3.79
C VAL A 114 35.55 9.40 3.75
N LEU A 115 35.34 8.78 4.92
CA LEU A 115 34.76 7.44 5.02
C LEU A 115 33.38 7.38 4.38
N LYS A 116 32.51 8.37 4.65
CA LYS A 116 31.20 8.48 4.01
C LYS A 116 31.28 8.47 2.49
N LYS A 117 32.17 9.27 1.91
CA LYS A 117 32.39 9.30 0.44
C LYS A 117 32.83 7.94 -0.10
N GLY A 118 33.73 7.26 0.64
CA GLY A 118 34.20 5.93 0.27
C GLY A 118 33.06 4.91 0.27
N ILE A 119 32.19 4.94 1.27
CA ILE A 119 31.00 4.08 1.35
C ILE A 119 30.05 4.36 0.17
N GLU A 120 29.77 5.63 -0.14
CA GLU A 120 28.89 6.02 -1.27
C GLU A 120 29.45 5.50 -2.61
N MET A 121 30.76 5.64 -2.84
CA MET A 121 31.43 5.12 -4.05
C MET A 121 31.33 3.59 -4.14
N ALA A 122 31.57 2.89 -3.03
CA ALA A 122 31.49 1.45 -2.97
C ALA A 122 30.07 0.95 -3.21
N VAL A 123 29.07 1.58 -2.60
CA VAL A 123 27.65 1.23 -2.79
C VAL A 123 27.24 1.40 -4.25
N ASN A 124 27.57 2.53 -4.89
CA ASN A 124 27.24 2.76 -6.29
C ASN A 124 27.84 1.66 -7.19
N ARG A 125 29.10 1.30 -6.96
CA ARG A 125 29.76 0.22 -7.71
C ARG A 125 29.12 -1.15 -7.46
N LEU A 126 28.81 -1.47 -6.21
CA LEU A 126 28.14 -2.71 -5.85
C LEU A 126 26.75 -2.83 -6.48
N VAL A 127 25.97 -1.75 -6.48
CA VAL A 127 24.64 -1.72 -7.13
C VAL A 127 24.73 -2.00 -8.62
N GLU A 128 25.72 -1.42 -9.32
CA GLU A 128 25.97 -1.72 -10.74
C GLU A 128 26.27 -3.20 -10.97
N GLU A 129 27.15 -3.77 -10.17
CA GLU A 129 27.54 -5.18 -10.30
C GLU A 129 26.40 -6.15 -9.94
N ILE A 130 25.57 -5.81 -8.92
CA ILE A 130 24.38 -6.58 -8.58
C ILE A 130 23.36 -6.54 -9.73
N LYS A 131 23.13 -5.37 -10.34
CA LYS A 131 22.23 -5.26 -11.50
C LYS A 131 22.67 -6.12 -12.68
N LYS A 132 24.00 -6.23 -12.94
CA LYS A 132 24.52 -7.10 -14.00
C LYS A 132 24.31 -8.59 -13.71
N LYS A 133 24.27 -8.97 -12.44
CA LYS A 133 24.08 -10.37 -12.02
C LYS A 133 22.62 -10.73 -11.78
N SER A 134 21.71 -9.75 -11.75
CA SER A 134 20.30 -10.02 -11.52
C SER A 134 19.67 -10.78 -12.68
N VAL A 135 18.82 -11.76 -12.35
CA VAL A 135 18.06 -12.55 -13.32
C VAL A 135 16.61 -12.11 -13.27
N PRO A 136 16.03 -11.70 -14.42
CA PRO A 136 14.63 -11.29 -14.48
C PRO A 136 13.68 -12.45 -14.14
N VAL A 137 12.74 -12.20 -13.25
CA VAL A 137 11.67 -13.16 -12.89
C VAL A 137 10.51 -12.99 -13.88
N LYS A 138 10.39 -13.91 -14.85
CA LYS A 138 9.42 -13.81 -15.95
C LYS A 138 8.47 -14.99 -16.06
N THR A 139 8.85 -16.16 -15.54
CA THR A 139 8.03 -17.37 -15.66
C THR A 139 7.21 -17.58 -14.39
N LYS A 140 6.08 -18.28 -14.53
CA LYS A 140 5.21 -18.63 -13.38
C LYS A 140 5.99 -19.41 -12.30
N GLU A 141 6.85 -20.34 -12.72
CA GLU A 141 7.67 -21.13 -11.81
C GLU A 141 8.67 -20.26 -11.04
N ALA A 142 9.30 -19.29 -11.71
CA ALA A 142 10.23 -18.36 -11.07
C ALA A 142 9.48 -17.43 -10.09
N ILE A 143 8.29 -16.96 -10.44
CA ILE A 143 7.42 -16.19 -9.53
C ILE A 143 7.06 -17.03 -8.30
N ALA A 144 6.62 -18.28 -8.51
CA ALA A 144 6.28 -19.18 -7.41
C ALA A 144 7.49 -19.45 -6.48
N GLN A 145 8.70 -19.60 -7.03
CA GLN A 145 9.92 -19.79 -6.24
C GLN A 145 10.25 -18.57 -5.38
N VAL A 146 10.23 -17.37 -5.98
CA VAL A 146 10.50 -16.11 -5.25
C VAL A 146 9.46 -15.88 -4.15
N ALA A 147 8.18 -16.05 -4.48
CA ALA A 147 7.09 -15.89 -3.51
C ALA A 147 7.15 -16.94 -2.40
N SER A 148 7.53 -18.20 -2.72
CA SER A 148 7.69 -19.26 -1.71
C SER A 148 8.83 -18.99 -0.74
N ILE A 149 9.93 -18.39 -1.22
CA ILE A 149 11.06 -18.01 -0.38
C ILE A 149 10.65 -16.87 0.56
N SER A 150 10.00 -15.85 0.03
CA SER A 150 9.55 -14.68 0.81
C SER A 150 8.51 -15.06 1.86
N ALA A 151 7.51 -15.88 1.50
CA ALA A 151 6.47 -16.34 2.41
C ALA A 151 6.91 -17.50 3.34
N ALA A 152 8.09 -18.09 3.11
CA ALA A 152 8.54 -19.35 3.73
C ALA A 152 7.53 -20.52 3.60
N ASP A 153 6.63 -20.46 2.60
CA ASP A 153 5.58 -21.44 2.33
C ASP A 153 5.38 -21.63 0.83
N LYS A 154 5.50 -22.87 0.37
CA LYS A 154 5.34 -23.22 -1.05
C LYS A 154 3.91 -23.07 -1.54
N THR A 155 2.93 -23.31 -0.66
CA THR A 155 1.51 -23.21 -1.00
C THR A 155 1.13 -21.75 -1.26
N VAL A 156 1.58 -20.85 -0.40
CA VAL A 156 1.40 -19.40 -0.57
C VAL A 156 2.10 -18.92 -1.83
N GLY A 157 3.34 -19.39 -2.08
CA GLY A 157 4.06 -19.05 -3.29
C GLY A 157 3.34 -19.45 -4.57
N GLN A 158 2.73 -20.63 -4.59
CA GLN A 158 1.95 -21.09 -5.73
C GLN A 158 0.67 -20.25 -5.92
N LEU A 159 -0.04 -19.92 -4.85
CA LEU A 159 -1.22 -19.05 -4.89
C LEU A 159 -0.89 -17.67 -5.46
N ILE A 160 0.24 -17.09 -5.06
CA ILE A 160 0.70 -15.81 -5.61
C ILE A 160 1.03 -15.92 -7.10
N ALA A 161 1.71 -16.99 -7.53
CA ALA A 161 1.99 -17.21 -8.93
C ALA A 161 0.73 -17.40 -9.77
N ASP A 162 -0.28 -18.13 -9.25
CA ASP A 162 -1.57 -18.30 -9.89
C ASP A 162 -2.36 -16.98 -9.96
N ALA A 163 -2.25 -16.14 -8.94
CA ALA A 163 -2.82 -14.79 -8.97
C ALA A 163 -2.15 -13.93 -10.03
N MET A 164 -0.81 -13.88 -10.06
CA MET A 164 -0.04 -13.12 -11.05
C MET A 164 -0.34 -13.55 -12.48
N GLU A 165 -0.51 -14.85 -12.73
CA GLU A 165 -0.89 -15.36 -14.05
C GLU A 165 -2.26 -14.81 -14.52
N LYS A 166 -3.20 -14.66 -13.58
CA LYS A 166 -4.55 -14.17 -13.88
C LYS A 166 -4.63 -12.66 -14.05
N VAL A 167 -3.93 -11.90 -13.19
CA VAL A 167 -3.99 -10.42 -13.20
C VAL A 167 -2.89 -9.78 -14.06
N GLY A 168 -1.86 -10.54 -14.46
CA GLY A 168 -0.71 -10.05 -15.20
C GLY A 168 0.31 -9.29 -14.34
N ASN A 169 1.41 -8.88 -14.99
CA ASN A 169 2.54 -8.24 -14.27
C ASN A 169 2.22 -6.86 -13.68
N ASP A 170 1.22 -6.19 -14.21
CA ASP A 170 0.78 -4.87 -13.77
C ASP A 170 -0.44 -4.95 -12.82
N GLY A 171 -0.94 -6.18 -12.55
CA GLY A 171 -2.08 -6.42 -11.68
C GLY A 171 -1.76 -6.19 -10.21
N VAL A 172 -2.77 -5.89 -9.41
CA VAL A 172 -2.67 -5.69 -7.97
C VAL A 172 -3.07 -6.97 -7.25
N ILE A 173 -2.21 -7.44 -6.34
CA ILE A 173 -2.51 -8.53 -5.43
C ILE A 173 -2.62 -7.96 -4.03
N THR A 174 -3.78 -8.11 -3.40
CA THR A 174 -4.02 -7.75 -1.99
C THR A 174 -4.20 -9.00 -1.15
N VAL A 175 -3.80 -8.92 0.11
CA VAL A 175 -3.98 -9.99 1.09
C VAL A 175 -4.89 -9.46 2.18
N GLU A 176 -5.97 -10.18 2.46
CA GLU A 176 -6.95 -9.83 3.48
C GLU A 176 -7.22 -11.03 4.40
N ASP A 177 -7.62 -10.78 5.63
CA ASP A 177 -8.00 -11.83 6.56
C ASP A 177 -9.29 -12.53 6.09
N SER A 178 -9.22 -13.85 5.95
CA SER A 178 -10.38 -14.65 5.57
C SER A 178 -11.35 -14.79 6.75
N LYS A 179 -12.64 -14.56 6.51
CA LYS A 179 -13.70 -14.88 7.49
C LYS A 179 -14.05 -16.38 7.55
N GLY A 180 -13.50 -17.17 6.62
CA GLY A 180 -13.71 -18.62 6.53
C GLY A 180 -12.48 -19.44 6.88
N MET A 181 -12.60 -20.75 6.91
CA MET A 181 -11.48 -21.66 7.06
C MET A 181 -10.70 -21.78 5.74
N GLY A 182 -9.40 -21.49 5.78
CA GLY A 182 -8.48 -21.67 4.65
C GLY A 182 -8.24 -20.42 3.81
N THR A 183 -7.24 -20.52 2.94
CA THR A 183 -6.83 -19.46 2.02
C THR A 183 -7.53 -19.62 0.68
N ASN A 184 -8.18 -18.58 0.21
CA ASN A 184 -8.89 -18.57 -1.07
C ASN A 184 -8.35 -17.48 -1.98
N LEU A 185 -8.15 -17.81 -3.26
CA LEU A 185 -7.82 -16.84 -4.29
C LEU A 185 -9.11 -16.36 -4.96
N ARG A 186 -9.39 -15.07 -4.84
CA ARG A 186 -10.49 -14.40 -5.54
C ARG A 186 -9.91 -13.44 -6.59
N VAL A 187 -10.30 -13.63 -7.82
CA VAL A 187 -9.93 -12.70 -8.91
C VAL A 187 -11.11 -11.78 -9.17
N VAL A 188 -10.81 -10.50 -9.27
CA VAL A 188 -11.79 -9.45 -9.58
C VAL A 188 -11.36 -8.77 -10.87
N GLU A 189 -12.15 -8.92 -11.93
CA GLU A 189 -11.94 -8.20 -13.18
C GLU A 189 -12.54 -6.80 -13.07
N GLY A 190 -11.72 -5.82 -12.74
CA GLY A 190 -12.21 -4.47 -12.53
C GLY A 190 -11.21 -3.56 -11.85
N MET A 191 -11.69 -2.57 -11.13
CA MET A 191 -10.89 -1.59 -10.39
C MET A 191 -11.21 -1.65 -8.91
N GLN A 192 -10.17 -1.73 -8.07
CA GLN A 192 -10.30 -1.59 -6.63
C GLN A 192 -9.56 -0.34 -6.13
N PHE A 193 -10.11 0.33 -5.13
CA PHE A 193 -9.44 1.42 -4.41
C PHE A 193 -9.82 1.47 -2.94
N ASP A 194 -8.91 2.01 -2.11
CA ASP A 194 -8.97 1.99 -0.64
C ASP A 194 -9.82 3.14 -0.12
N ARG A 195 -11.09 3.14 -0.47
CA ARG A 195 -12.14 4.03 0.06
C ARG A 195 -13.42 3.26 0.15
N GLY A 196 -13.99 3.21 1.34
CA GLY A 196 -15.28 2.58 1.57
C GLY A 196 -16.45 3.56 1.53
N TYR A 197 -17.63 3.09 1.91
CA TYR A 197 -18.82 3.91 1.95
C TYR A 197 -18.67 5.06 2.97
N ILE A 198 -19.18 6.24 2.61
CA ILE A 198 -19.12 7.43 3.48
C ILE A 198 -20.02 7.27 4.72
N SER A 199 -21.10 6.50 4.61
CA SER A 199 -22.02 6.26 5.71
C SER A 199 -22.40 4.78 5.83
N PRO A 200 -22.40 4.19 7.05
CA PRO A 200 -22.86 2.83 7.28
C PRO A 200 -24.32 2.57 6.86
N TYR A 201 -25.13 3.61 6.79
CA TYR A 201 -26.51 3.51 6.30
C TYR A 201 -26.62 3.23 4.79
N MET A 202 -25.49 3.18 4.09
CA MET A 202 -25.39 2.81 2.67
C MET A 202 -25.17 1.30 2.46
N ILE A 203 -25.15 0.50 3.50
CA ILE A 203 -25.01 -0.97 3.45
C ILE A 203 -26.29 -1.59 2.87
N SER A 204 -26.14 -2.55 1.96
CA SER A 204 -27.28 -3.35 1.44
C SER A 204 -27.29 -4.78 2.00
N ASP A 205 -26.14 -5.31 2.39
CA ASP A 205 -25.97 -6.63 3.02
C ASP A 205 -25.43 -6.43 4.45
N ALA A 206 -26.31 -6.50 5.43
CA ALA A 206 -25.96 -6.26 6.83
C ALA A 206 -25.07 -7.38 7.42
N ASP A 207 -25.19 -8.61 6.93
CA ASP A 207 -24.42 -9.76 7.45
C ASP A 207 -22.94 -9.64 7.06
N LYS A 208 -22.69 -9.10 5.86
CA LYS A 208 -21.33 -8.88 5.34
C LYS A 208 -20.82 -7.46 5.55
N MET A 209 -21.67 -6.56 6.03
CA MET A 209 -21.37 -5.13 6.15
C MET A 209 -20.88 -4.52 4.82
N GLU A 210 -21.55 -4.89 3.73
CA GLU A 210 -21.22 -4.48 2.37
C GLU A 210 -22.39 -3.76 1.69
N CYS A 211 -22.08 -2.84 0.78
CA CYS A 211 -23.02 -2.33 -0.19
C CYS A 211 -22.73 -2.97 -1.55
N VAL A 212 -23.67 -3.77 -2.04
CA VAL A 212 -23.59 -4.39 -3.37
C VAL A 212 -24.61 -3.72 -4.26
N MET A 213 -24.18 -3.33 -5.46
CA MET A 213 -24.98 -2.64 -6.47
C MET A 213 -24.80 -3.36 -7.79
N ASP A 214 -25.91 -3.72 -8.45
CA ASP A 214 -25.88 -4.41 -9.75
C ASP A 214 -26.30 -3.41 -10.85
N ASP A 215 -25.53 -3.39 -11.93
CA ASP A 215 -25.69 -2.48 -13.08
C ASP A 215 -25.88 -0.98 -12.71
N PRO A 216 -25.11 -0.45 -11.73
CA PRO A 216 -25.28 0.91 -11.26
C PRO A 216 -24.81 1.94 -12.30
N LEU A 217 -25.42 3.11 -12.24
CA LEU A 217 -24.88 4.32 -12.81
C LEU A 217 -23.79 4.87 -11.88
N ILE A 218 -22.72 5.43 -12.43
CA ILE A 218 -21.58 5.93 -11.66
C ILE A 218 -21.39 7.41 -11.98
N LEU A 219 -21.57 8.26 -10.97
CA LEU A 219 -21.20 9.67 -11.01
C LEU A 219 -19.79 9.84 -10.46
N ILE A 220 -18.89 10.42 -11.26
CA ILE A 220 -17.54 10.78 -10.82
C ILE A 220 -17.40 12.29 -10.87
N THR A 221 -17.06 12.91 -9.74
CA THR A 221 -16.83 14.36 -9.66
C THR A 221 -15.66 14.70 -8.76
N ASP A 222 -14.95 15.76 -9.09
CA ASP A 222 -13.88 16.35 -8.30
C ASP A 222 -14.38 17.34 -7.25
N LYS A 223 -15.69 17.59 -7.22
CA LYS A 223 -16.29 18.54 -6.30
C LYS A 223 -16.69 17.88 -4.98
N LYS A 224 -16.71 18.67 -3.93
CA LYS A 224 -17.43 18.33 -2.71
C LYS A 224 -18.92 18.55 -2.93
N ILE A 225 -19.71 17.58 -2.53
CA ILE A 225 -21.17 17.64 -2.61
C ILE A 225 -21.71 17.92 -1.20
N ASN A 226 -21.96 19.19 -0.90
CA ASN A 226 -22.49 19.64 0.39
C ASN A 226 -23.97 20.00 0.30
N VAL A 227 -24.38 20.47 -0.88
CA VAL A 227 -25.75 20.98 -1.17
C VAL A 227 -26.40 20.08 -2.21
N LEU A 228 -27.62 19.66 -1.93
CA LEU A 228 -28.32 18.69 -2.79
C LEU A 228 -28.72 19.31 -4.15
N GLN A 229 -28.97 20.62 -4.21
CA GLN A 229 -29.33 21.30 -5.44
C GLN A 229 -28.35 21.09 -6.58
N ASP A 230 -27.06 20.88 -6.28
CA ASP A 230 -26.02 20.69 -7.30
C ASP A 230 -26.21 19.37 -8.10
N ILE A 231 -26.83 18.37 -7.48
CA ILE A 231 -27.04 17.05 -8.07
C ILE A 231 -28.53 16.68 -8.21
N LEU A 232 -29.45 17.53 -7.77
CA LEU A 232 -30.88 17.23 -7.76
C LEU A 232 -31.44 16.86 -9.16
N PRO A 233 -31.12 17.57 -10.25
CA PRO A 233 -31.60 17.21 -11.59
C PRO A 233 -31.11 15.83 -12.06
N LEU A 234 -29.93 15.41 -11.58
CA LEU A 234 -29.39 14.10 -11.86
C LEU A 234 -30.14 13.03 -11.06
N LEU A 235 -30.33 13.25 -9.75
CA LEU A 235 -31.03 12.33 -8.88
C LEU A 235 -32.47 12.05 -9.35
N GLU A 236 -33.20 13.06 -9.79
CA GLU A 236 -34.54 12.92 -10.35
C GLU A 236 -34.56 11.96 -11.55
N LYS A 237 -33.59 12.09 -12.47
CA LYS A 237 -33.47 11.21 -13.63
C LYS A 237 -33.06 9.79 -13.24
N VAL A 238 -32.17 9.64 -12.24
CA VAL A 238 -31.79 8.32 -11.73
C VAL A 238 -32.98 7.63 -11.10
N VAL A 239 -33.77 8.34 -10.27
CA VAL A 239 -35.00 7.79 -9.67
C VAL A 239 -35.99 7.36 -10.75
N GLN A 240 -36.21 8.19 -11.79
CA GLN A 240 -37.07 7.85 -12.93
C GLN A 240 -36.59 6.61 -13.70
N SER A 241 -35.29 6.42 -13.79
CA SER A 241 -34.71 5.24 -14.49
C SER A 241 -34.80 3.94 -13.67
N GLY A 242 -35.06 4.04 -12.36
CA GLY A 242 -35.08 2.89 -11.43
C GLY A 242 -33.72 2.26 -11.17
N LYS A 243 -32.64 2.84 -11.69
CA LYS A 243 -31.27 2.32 -11.52
C LYS A 243 -30.66 2.76 -10.21
N GLU A 244 -29.65 1.99 -9.78
CA GLU A 244 -28.84 2.33 -8.62
C GLU A 244 -27.76 3.37 -8.99
N LEU A 245 -27.36 4.21 -8.06
CA LEU A 245 -26.37 5.27 -8.28
C LEU A 245 -25.20 5.15 -7.31
N LEU A 246 -23.98 4.99 -7.86
CA LEU A 246 -22.75 5.20 -7.12
C LEU A 246 -22.24 6.63 -7.36
N ILE A 247 -21.95 7.34 -6.29
CA ILE A 247 -21.34 8.68 -6.30
C ILE A 247 -19.89 8.55 -5.83
N ILE A 248 -18.95 8.91 -6.69
CA ILE A 248 -17.51 9.01 -6.39
C ILE A 248 -17.16 10.50 -6.44
N ALA A 249 -17.03 11.12 -5.28
CA ALA A 249 -16.80 12.56 -5.15
C ALA A 249 -15.57 12.85 -4.28
N GLU A 250 -15.06 14.09 -4.29
CA GLU A 250 -14.04 14.49 -3.34
C GLU A 250 -14.49 14.27 -1.91
N ASP A 251 -15.72 14.69 -1.61
CA ASP A 251 -16.43 14.36 -0.37
C ASP A 251 -17.94 14.50 -0.59
N VAL A 252 -18.76 13.84 0.23
CA VAL A 252 -20.20 14.05 0.32
C VAL A 252 -20.54 14.25 1.79
N GLU A 253 -20.99 15.44 2.14
CA GLU A 253 -21.20 15.83 3.54
C GLU A 253 -22.44 16.72 3.71
N GLY A 254 -22.74 17.08 4.96
CA GLY A 254 -23.80 18.02 5.30
C GLY A 254 -25.21 17.59 4.87
N GLU A 255 -25.97 18.53 4.31
CA GLU A 255 -27.36 18.34 3.87
C GLU A 255 -27.48 17.29 2.76
N ALA A 256 -26.52 17.27 1.83
CA ALA A 256 -26.52 16.32 0.72
C ALA A 256 -26.41 14.87 1.22
N LEU A 257 -25.47 14.58 2.12
CA LEU A 257 -25.32 13.26 2.71
C LEU A 257 -26.57 12.83 3.49
N ALA A 258 -27.10 13.72 4.33
CA ALA A 258 -28.31 13.43 5.13
C ALA A 258 -29.49 13.09 4.23
N THR A 259 -29.68 13.83 3.16
CA THR A 259 -30.79 13.61 2.22
C THR A 259 -30.62 12.33 1.42
N LEU A 260 -29.41 12.00 0.96
CA LEU A 260 -29.13 10.71 0.30
C LEU A 260 -29.42 9.53 1.22
N VAL A 261 -28.97 9.61 2.47
CA VAL A 261 -29.22 8.55 3.48
C VAL A 261 -30.72 8.40 3.76
N VAL A 262 -31.45 9.50 3.98
CA VAL A 262 -32.90 9.45 4.25
C VAL A 262 -33.67 8.85 3.07
N ASN A 263 -33.38 9.28 1.83
CA ASN A 263 -34.06 8.73 0.64
C ASN A 263 -33.73 7.26 0.40
N ARG A 264 -32.49 6.84 0.70
CA ARG A 264 -32.11 5.44 0.66
C ARG A 264 -32.87 4.61 1.69
N LEU A 265 -32.93 5.06 2.94
CA LEU A 265 -33.66 4.37 4.01
C LEU A 265 -35.16 4.26 3.72
N ARG A 266 -35.72 5.24 3.04
CA ARG A 266 -37.13 5.23 2.56
C ARG A 266 -37.33 4.35 1.32
N GLY A 267 -36.26 3.83 0.71
CA GLY A 267 -36.33 3.03 -0.52
C GLY A 267 -36.62 3.85 -1.78
N ALA A 268 -36.65 5.18 -1.68
CA ALA A 268 -36.94 6.07 -2.82
C ALA A 268 -35.75 6.20 -3.78
N LEU A 269 -34.52 6.07 -3.28
CA LEU A 269 -33.30 6.13 -4.06
C LEU A 269 -32.31 5.07 -3.60
N LYS A 270 -31.91 4.19 -4.49
CA LYS A 270 -30.82 3.25 -4.24
C LYS A 270 -29.51 3.90 -4.61
N CYS A 271 -28.76 4.37 -3.61
CA CYS A 271 -27.48 5.04 -3.85
C CYS A 271 -26.41 4.64 -2.82
N ALA A 272 -25.16 4.80 -3.21
CA ALA A 272 -24.02 4.79 -2.32
C ALA A 272 -23.06 5.93 -2.69
N ALA A 273 -22.30 6.41 -1.72
CA ALA A 273 -21.31 7.45 -1.92
C ALA A 273 -19.98 7.03 -1.31
N VAL A 274 -18.91 7.26 -2.05
CA VAL A 274 -17.52 6.98 -1.65
C VAL A 274 -16.64 8.18 -1.97
N LYS A 275 -15.56 8.34 -1.20
CA LYS A 275 -14.56 9.37 -1.50
C LYS A 275 -13.69 8.96 -2.68
N ALA A 276 -13.45 9.90 -3.59
CA ALA A 276 -12.58 9.66 -4.73
C ALA A 276 -11.15 9.27 -4.28
N PRO A 277 -10.52 8.26 -4.90
CA PRO A 277 -9.13 7.93 -4.63
C PRO A 277 -8.20 9.04 -5.14
N GLY A 278 -7.12 9.29 -4.40
CA GLY A 278 -6.11 10.28 -4.76
C GLY A 278 -6.09 11.51 -3.84
N PHE A 279 -5.06 12.37 -4.02
CA PHE A 279 -4.82 13.57 -3.22
C PHE A 279 -4.48 14.77 -4.10
N GLY A 280 -4.86 15.98 -3.65
CA GLY A 280 -4.45 17.26 -4.24
C GLY A 280 -5.14 17.64 -5.56
N ASP A 281 -4.59 18.65 -6.26
CA ASP A 281 -5.13 19.29 -7.47
C ASP A 281 -5.33 18.37 -8.69
N ARG A 282 -4.90 17.14 -8.64
CA ARG A 282 -5.00 16.17 -9.74
C ARG A 282 -6.36 15.47 -9.83
N ARG A 283 -7.36 15.89 -9.05
CA ARG A 283 -8.73 15.37 -9.05
C ARG A 283 -9.66 16.07 -10.04
N LYS A 284 -9.18 16.93 -10.91
CA LYS A 284 -10.02 17.79 -11.78
C LYS A 284 -10.82 17.01 -12.82
N LEU A 285 -12.13 17.10 -12.73
CA LEU A 285 -13.10 16.87 -13.81
C LEU A 285 -14.25 17.86 -13.67
N SER A 286 -14.67 18.47 -14.78
CA SER A 286 -15.69 19.50 -14.84
C SER A 286 -17.12 18.95 -14.86
N SER A 287 -18.10 19.76 -14.53
CA SER A 287 -19.56 19.56 -14.47
C SER A 287 -20.11 18.34 -15.24
N ALA A 288 -20.59 17.31 -14.48
CA ALA A 288 -21.18 16.11 -15.05
C ALA A 288 -22.64 16.31 -15.48
N THR A 289 -22.99 15.84 -16.66
CA THR A 289 -24.36 15.64 -17.13
C THR A 289 -24.74 14.16 -17.02
N PRO A 290 -26.01 13.76 -17.13
CA PRO A 290 -26.39 12.35 -17.17
C PRO A 290 -25.73 11.53 -18.29
N ALA A 291 -25.30 12.18 -19.36
CA ALA A 291 -24.55 11.54 -20.45
C ALA A 291 -23.11 11.21 -20.05
N ASP A 292 -22.60 11.84 -18.99
CA ASP A 292 -21.25 11.63 -18.48
C ASP A 292 -21.21 10.58 -17.37
N LEU A 293 -22.35 9.93 -17.06
CA LEU A 293 -22.38 8.85 -16.09
C LEU A 293 -21.72 7.60 -16.67
N GLY A 294 -20.75 7.06 -15.92
CA GLY A 294 -20.24 5.74 -16.17
C GLY A 294 -21.23 4.66 -15.73
N SER A 295 -20.95 3.44 -16.08
CA SER A 295 -21.66 2.25 -15.61
C SER A 295 -20.70 1.08 -15.42
N ALA A 296 -21.11 0.13 -14.59
CA ALA A 296 -20.38 -1.10 -14.35
C ALA A 296 -21.37 -2.25 -14.17
N HIS A 297 -20.91 -3.48 -14.34
CA HIS A 297 -21.75 -4.65 -14.10
C HIS A 297 -22.08 -4.82 -12.61
N GLN A 298 -21.09 -4.64 -11.73
CA GLN A 298 -21.31 -4.69 -10.29
C GLN A 298 -20.38 -3.74 -9.56
N VAL A 299 -20.86 -3.17 -8.47
CA VAL A 299 -20.03 -2.44 -7.50
C VAL A 299 -20.22 -3.03 -6.13
N ARG A 300 -19.11 -3.24 -5.44
CA ARG A 300 -19.09 -3.74 -4.06
C ARG A 300 -18.30 -2.76 -3.19
N ILE A 301 -18.90 -2.29 -2.12
CA ILE A 301 -18.30 -1.32 -1.22
C ILE A 301 -18.32 -1.89 0.19
N THR A 302 -17.14 -2.00 0.80
CA THR A 302 -16.98 -2.31 2.22
C THR A 302 -16.72 -1.04 3.02
N LYS A 303 -16.41 -1.17 4.30
CA LYS A 303 -16.00 -0.04 5.13
C LYS A 303 -14.74 0.66 4.62
N ASP A 304 -13.82 -0.08 4.04
CA ASP A 304 -12.46 0.38 3.72
C ASP A 304 -12.17 0.38 2.21
N ASN A 305 -12.90 -0.40 1.41
CA ASN A 305 -12.60 -0.61 -0.01
C ASN A 305 -13.84 -0.48 -0.90
N THR A 306 -13.62 -0.03 -2.13
CA THR A 306 -14.60 -0.07 -3.21
C THR A 306 -14.04 -0.88 -4.38
N VAL A 307 -14.81 -1.84 -4.87
CA VAL A 307 -14.50 -2.69 -6.01
C VAL A 307 -15.54 -2.44 -7.11
N ILE A 308 -15.09 -2.09 -8.30
CA ILE A 308 -15.91 -1.88 -9.48
C ILE A 308 -15.60 -3.00 -10.47
N VAL A 309 -16.57 -3.82 -10.80
CA VAL A 309 -16.43 -4.99 -11.68
C VAL A 309 -17.13 -4.74 -13.00
N GLY A 310 -16.46 -5.07 -14.11
CA GLY A 310 -17.07 -4.97 -15.44
C GLY A 310 -17.44 -3.54 -15.82
N GLY A 311 -16.51 -2.59 -15.68
CA GLY A 311 -16.71 -1.21 -16.13
C GLY A 311 -16.99 -1.15 -17.64
N ALA A 312 -17.97 -0.33 -18.04
CA ALA A 312 -18.38 -0.17 -19.45
C ALA A 312 -17.50 0.80 -20.25
N GLY A 313 -16.30 1.12 -19.78
CA GLY A 313 -15.36 2.01 -20.45
C GLY A 313 -14.81 1.41 -21.76
N ASP A 314 -14.52 2.29 -22.72
CA ASP A 314 -13.90 1.89 -23.99
C ASP A 314 -12.47 1.36 -23.76
N LYS A 315 -12.24 0.09 -24.13
CA LYS A 315 -10.95 -0.58 -23.95
C LYS A 315 -9.80 0.11 -24.68
N ALA A 316 -10.06 0.73 -25.83
CA ALA A 316 -9.04 1.46 -26.59
C ALA A 316 -8.62 2.74 -25.87
N LEU A 317 -9.56 3.48 -25.28
CA LEU A 317 -9.28 4.67 -24.48
C LEU A 317 -8.55 4.31 -23.19
N ILE A 318 -8.90 3.19 -22.54
CA ILE A 318 -8.19 2.68 -21.37
C ILE A 318 -6.74 2.33 -21.74
N ALA A 319 -6.51 1.59 -22.83
CA ALA A 319 -5.17 1.25 -23.31
C ALA A 319 -4.33 2.50 -23.65
N GLN A 320 -4.95 3.50 -24.29
CA GLN A 320 -4.30 4.79 -24.54
C GLN A 320 -3.90 5.49 -23.24
N ARG A 321 -4.77 5.47 -22.24
CA ARG A 321 -4.46 6.06 -20.91
C ARG A 321 -3.33 5.33 -20.20
N VAL A 322 -3.31 4.01 -20.26
CA VAL A 322 -2.22 3.17 -19.74
C VAL A 322 -0.88 3.55 -20.41
N SER A 323 -0.85 3.71 -21.72
CA SER A 323 0.34 4.13 -22.45
C SER A 323 0.83 5.53 -22.03
N GLN A 324 -0.09 6.49 -21.87
CA GLN A 324 0.25 7.83 -21.37
C GLN A 324 0.85 7.81 -19.96
N ILE A 325 0.32 6.97 -19.07
CA ILE A 325 0.86 6.84 -17.70
C ILE A 325 2.27 6.24 -17.73
N ARG A 326 2.52 5.23 -18.54
CA ARG A 326 3.86 4.64 -18.73
C ARG A 326 4.86 5.67 -19.26
N GLU A 327 4.46 6.50 -20.21
CA GLU A 327 5.30 7.59 -20.71
C GLU A 327 5.58 8.64 -19.63
N GLN A 328 4.58 9.04 -18.85
CA GLN A 328 4.77 9.94 -17.71
C GLN A 328 5.72 9.36 -16.66
N MET A 329 5.64 8.06 -16.36
CA MET A 329 6.56 7.37 -15.45
C MET A 329 8.00 7.38 -15.98
N ALA A 330 8.20 7.23 -17.29
CA ALA A 330 9.52 7.27 -17.89
C ALA A 330 10.15 8.67 -17.85
N ASN A 331 9.34 9.71 -17.94
CA ASN A 331 9.78 11.11 -18.03
C ASN A 331 9.90 11.82 -16.68
N THR A 332 9.31 11.29 -15.60
CA THR A 332 9.40 11.93 -14.28
C THR A 332 10.67 11.54 -13.54
N THR A 333 11.29 12.51 -12.89
CA THR A 333 12.48 12.32 -12.02
C THR A 333 12.10 12.13 -10.54
N SER A 334 10.88 12.49 -10.16
CA SER A 334 10.38 12.38 -8.80
C SER A 334 10.02 10.93 -8.48
N GLN A 335 10.64 10.34 -7.46
CA GLN A 335 10.29 8.98 -7.01
C GLN A 335 8.85 8.90 -6.52
N PHE A 336 8.39 9.90 -5.76
CA PHE A 336 7.01 9.98 -5.30
C PHE A 336 5.99 9.98 -6.45
N ASP A 337 6.27 10.74 -7.52
CA ASP A 337 5.40 10.76 -8.70
C ASP A 337 5.43 9.43 -9.45
N LYS A 338 6.59 8.76 -9.54
CA LYS A 338 6.68 7.40 -10.11
C LYS A 338 5.81 6.41 -9.36
N ASP A 339 5.90 6.40 -8.04
CA ASP A 339 5.13 5.50 -7.19
C ASP A 339 3.61 5.73 -7.37
N LYS A 340 3.18 6.99 -7.44
CA LYS A 340 1.77 7.33 -7.69
C LYS A 340 1.30 7.01 -9.10
N LEU A 341 2.15 7.14 -10.10
CA LEU A 341 1.84 6.73 -11.46
C LEU A 341 1.78 5.20 -11.60
N GLN A 342 2.66 4.48 -10.90
CA GLN A 342 2.64 3.02 -10.86
C GLN A 342 1.38 2.48 -10.18
N GLU A 343 0.95 3.08 -9.06
CA GLU A 343 -0.31 2.76 -8.41
C GLU A 343 -1.51 2.96 -9.37
N ARG A 344 -1.53 4.06 -10.15
CA ARG A 344 -2.56 4.31 -11.16
C ARG A 344 -2.53 3.30 -12.30
N LEU A 345 -1.33 2.95 -12.77
CA LEU A 345 -1.13 1.97 -13.83
C LEU A 345 -1.69 0.62 -13.39
N ALA A 346 -1.35 0.18 -12.19
CA ALA A 346 -1.83 -1.08 -11.62
C ALA A 346 -3.37 -1.13 -11.55
N LYS A 347 -4.02 -0.03 -11.11
CA LYS A 347 -5.49 0.07 -11.04
C LYS A 347 -6.19 0.08 -12.41
N LEU A 348 -5.51 0.45 -13.47
CA LEU A 348 -6.08 0.52 -14.83
C LEU A 348 -5.79 -0.71 -15.68
N SER A 349 -4.69 -1.42 -15.43
CA SER A 349 -4.20 -2.50 -16.29
C SER A 349 -4.50 -3.90 -15.76
N GLY A 350 -4.90 -4.04 -14.51
CA GLY A 350 -5.20 -5.32 -13.88
C GLY A 350 -6.59 -5.38 -13.29
N GLY A 351 -7.07 -6.57 -13.16
CA GLY A 351 -8.23 -6.83 -12.32
C GLY A 351 -7.83 -6.79 -10.86
#